data_ef857578fd2101bf30dd2a7eef392f43
#
_entry.id   ef857578fd2101bf30dd2a7eef392f43
#
_cell.length_a   1.000
_cell.length_b   1.000
_cell.length_c   1.000
_cell.angle_alpha   90.00
_cell.angle_beta   90.00
_cell.angle_gamma   90.00
#
_symmetry.space_group_name_H-M   'P 1'
#
loop_
_entity.id
_entity.type
_entity.pdbx_description
1 polymer ?
#
loop_
_entity_poly.entity_id
_entity_poly.type
_entity_poly.pdbx_seq_one_letter_code
_entity_poly.pdbx_strand_id
1 'polypeptide(L)'
;AAGEVINVGDANIKVLTGPDLSTAMVGRPQVVTFSYTDELGLTQTATAKVTTVASRAHMTTSADQVTWPATVGKLTVADLVTGLTDAWGQTSQNYQNVTMTTINAQQAGKQQVTLTYTDEVGNVKTATTTVTVDQAALTTQPQTVIAGPTAKWDYHQGIGTITDGMGQPIAVNNAAITVVAMPDLTVAHIGQPQTVQLVYTDSLGQQQTALVQVTTVATQAKISTRPVTVIAGPKTTWSLNDSVDWSTSLAADGTLLTAAQRQRVTVDGTLNLRRAGNYPLTLSYMDRAGNLITVTTSIDVLASQAQLQVRDSQLTVGNTWAAQDNFERATDAQGQALTLADIAVDGTVNTQHAGRYTLTYHYTDVAGNQLTKTAVVTVVLPEDDHINTADPDNNDHAGITNPSETPKPSEQPNDSDGHTVDWGVDDRITTKQQPAAATRAQTKVKMTAEPALPANNERTSATKAVTRVTDTTADTLPQTGERDRSAQQGAVVLGLTGLLGLMGLGRRRHTHED
;
A
#
# COMPACT_ATOMS: atom_id res chain seq x y z
N ALA A 1 40.73 91.62 37.85
CA ALA A 1 41.56 92.79 37.56
C ALA A 1 43.07 92.60 37.85
N ALA A 2 43.46 91.53 38.52
CA ALA A 2 44.87 91.24 38.87
C ALA A 2 45.61 90.33 37.84
N GLY A 3 45.07 90.10 36.66
CA GLY A 3 45.68 89.25 35.61
C GLY A 3 45.60 87.74 35.88
N GLU A 4 44.77 87.30 36.83
CA GLU A 4 44.54 85.88 37.14
C GLU A 4 43.73 85.21 36.00
N VAL A 5 44.14 84.00 35.64
CA VAL A 5 43.42 83.19 34.59
C VAL A 5 42.15 82.66 35.20
N ILE A 6 41.01 83.02 34.67
CA ILE A 6 39.69 82.56 35.14
C ILE A 6 39.29 81.38 34.19
N ASN A 7 38.77 80.33 34.80
CA ASN A 7 38.20 79.23 34.04
C ASN A 7 36.98 79.75 33.25
N VAL A 8 36.89 79.38 31.94
CA VAL A 8 35.80 79.82 31.02
C VAL A 8 34.42 79.45 31.59
N GLY A 9 34.31 78.32 32.32
CA GLY A 9 33.05 77.89 32.94
C GLY A 9 32.59 78.75 34.09
N ASP A 10 33.54 79.46 34.76
CA ASP A 10 33.28 80.33 35.93
C ASP A 10 33.18 81.83 35.56
N ALA A 11 33.53 82.18 34.33
CA ALA A 11 33.48 83.51 33.81
C ALA A 11 32.08 83.92 33.33
N ASN A 12 31.61 85.09 33.68
CA ASN A 12 30.34 85.62 33.19
C ASN A 12 30.50 86.15 31.75
N ILE A 13 30.64 85.21 30.80
CA ILE A 13 30.82 85.52 29.39
C ILE A 13 29.45 85.49 28.71
N LYS A 14 29.16 86.54 27.94
CA LYS A 14 27.96 86.66 27.12
C LYS A 14 28.33 86.71 25.64
N VAL A 15 27.57 85.98 24.81
CA VAL A 15 27.65 86.13 23.34
C VAL A 15 26.76 87.26 22.91
N LEU A 16 27.42 88.35 22.39
CA LEU A 16 26.70 89.52 21.93
C LEU A 16 26.10 89.34 20.54
N THR A 17 26.84 88.66 19.64
CA THR A 17 26.40 88.27 18.30
C THR A 17 26.79 86.85 18.10
N GLY A 18 25.80 86.00 17.99
CA GLY A 18 25.99 84.57 17.66
C GLY A 18 26.13 84.33 16.14
N PRO A 19 26.70 83.18 15.73
CA PRO A 19 26.78 82.85 14.33
C PRO A 19 25.44 82.40 13.81
N ASP A 20 25.16 82.66 12.56
CA ASP A 20 24.10 81.98 11.80
C ASP A 20 24.59 80.55 11.35
N LEU A 21 24.03 79.53 11.96
CA LEU A 21 24.41 78.15 11.71
C LEU A 21 23.58 77.49 10.53
N SER A 22 22.83 78.30 9.83
CA SER A 22 22.03 77.78 8.69
C SER A 22 22.92 77.28 7.53
N THR A 23 22.35 76.41 6.69
CA THR A 23 23.04 75.90 5.52
C THR A 23 23.46 76.98 4.52
N ALA A 24 22.80 78.15 4.54
CA ALA A 24 23.17 79.35 3.73
C ALA A 24 24.55 79.93 4.08
N MET A 25 25.06 79.71 5.29
CA MET A 25 26.34 80.21 5.78
C MET A 25 27.46 79.17 5.72
N VAL A 26 27.23 78.00 5.19
CA VAL A 26 28.28 76.97 5.04
C VAL A 26 29.47 77.51 4.24
N GLY A 27 30.67 77.35 4.83
CA GLY A 27 31.95 77.82 4.27
C GLY A 27 32.18 79.30 4.37
N ARG A 28 31.27 80.09 4.99
CA ARG A 28 31.42 81.53 5.16
C ARG A 28 31.85 81.84 6.60
N PRO A 29 33.08 82.41 6.83
CA PRO A 29 33.50 82.81 8.16
C PRO A 29 32.61 83.95 8.68
N GLN A 30 32.12 83.82 9.92
CA GLN A 30 31.31 84.80 10.59
C GLN A 30 32.08 85.29 11.88
N VAL A 31 31.96 86.57 12.22
CA VAL A 31 32.58 87.12 13.42
C VAL A 31 31.57 87.01 14.53
N VAL A 32 31.93 86.30 15.58
CA VAL A 32 31.19 86.20 16.86
C VAL A 32 31.84 87.07 17.87
N THR A 33 31.07 87.89 18.52
CA THR A 33 31.56 88.84 19.60
C THR A 33 31.11 88.32 20.94
N PHE A 34 32.08 88.22 21.84
CA PHE A 34 31.87 87.83 23.23
C PHE A 34 32.10 89.06 24.10
N SER A 35 31.41 89.17 25.23
CA SER A 35 31.67 90.12 26.29
C SER A 35 31.89 89.41 27.59
N TYR A 36 32.85 89.89 28.33
CA TYR A 36 33.13 89.50 29.74
C TYR A 36 33.07 90.72 30.63
N THR A 37 32.33 90.68 31.75
CA THR A 37 32.27 91.71 32.75
C THR A 37 33.00 91.21 34.00
N ASP A 38 34.06 91.90 34.36
CA ASP A 38 34.87 91.53 35.53
C ASP A 38 34.16 91.91 36.84
N GLU A 39 34.78 91.56 37.97
CA GLU A 39 34.26 91.84 39.33
C GLU A 39 34.15 93.31 39.65
N LEU A 40 34.87 94.15 38.91
CA LEU A 40 34.82 95.61 39.03
C LEU A 40 33.75 96.25 38.16
N GLY A 41 33.02 95.45 37.41
CA GLY A 41 31.96 95.88 36.47
C GLY A 41 32.48 96.41 35.16
N LEU A 42 33.77 96.17 34.82
CA LEU A 42 34.35 96.58 33.53
C LEU A 42 34.08 95.51 32.51
N THR A 43 33.55 95.92 31.38
CA THR A 43 33.24 95.01 30.29
C THR A 43 34.37 95.02 29.24
N GLN A 44 34.87 93.80 28.95
CA GLN A 44 35.84 93.54 27.88
C GLN A 44 35.12 92.74 26.74
N THR A 45 35.53 92.97 25.53
CA THR A 45 35.01 92.29 24.35
C THR A 45 36.11 91.53 23.60
N ALA A 46 35.81 90.35 23.10
CA ALA A 46 36.67 89.55 22.21
C ALA A 46 35.88 89.04 21.04
N THR A 47 36.56 88.83 19.95
CA THR A 47 35.93 88.24 18.71
C THR A 47 36.59 86.94 18.35
N ALA A 48 35.80 86.01 17.86
CA ALA A 48 36.26 84.76 17.23
C ALA A 48 35.64 84.63 15.88
N LYS A 49 36.38 83.97 14.95
CA LYS A 49 35.82 83.59 13.68
C LYS A 49 35.26 82.16 13.75
N VAL A 50 33.99 82.02 13.44
CA VAL A 50 33.30 80.72 13.34
C VAL A 50 32.95 80.47 11.90
N THR A 51 33.26 79.25 11.39
CA THR A 51 32.88 78.84 10.07
C THR A 51 31.96 77.67 10.20
N THR A 52 30.75 77.79 9.66
CA THR A 52 29.78 76.67 9.56
C THR A 52 30.27 75.73 8.48
N VAL A 53 30.39 74.45 8.80
CA VAL A 53 30.77 73.40 7.88
C VAL A 53 29.56 72.56 7.46
N ALA A 54 29.60 71.98 6.25
CA ALA A 54 28.54 71.09 5.83
C ALA A 54 28.56 69.79 6.65
N SER A 55 27.37 69.30 7.00
CA SER A 55 27.24 67.95 7.56
C SER A 55 27.78 66.89 6.63
N ARG A 56 28.59 65.97 7.14
CA ARG A 56 29.12 64.78 6.48
C ARG A 56 28.26 63.57 6.74
N ALA A 57 27.08 63.76 7.33
CA ALA A 57 26.14 62.68 7.56
C ALA A 57 25.78 61.99 6.24
N HIS A 58 25.90 60.68 6.25
CA HIS A 58 25.60 59.83 5.09
C HIS A 58 24.98 58.52 5.55
N MET A 59 24.03 58.02 4.80
CA MET A 59 23.40 56.75 5.02
C MET A 59 23.37 55.93 3.72
N THR A 60 23.83 54.69 3.80
CA THR A 60 23.74 53.71 2.69
C THR A 60 22.82 52.57 3.09
N THR A 61 22.10 52.07 2.15
CA THR A 61 21.20 50.93 2.29
C THR A 61 21.69 49.72 1.50
N SER A 62 21.21 48.54 1.82
CA SER A 62 21.41 47.37 0.99
C SER A 62 20.96 47.69 -0.46
N ALA A 63 21.86 47.52 -1.41
CA ALA A 63 21.68 48.02 -2.77
C ALA A 63 20.58 47.34 -3.56
N ASP A 64 20.20 46.08 -3.20
CA ASP A 64 19.22 45.29 -3.93
C ASP A 64 18.41 44.40 -2.97
N GLN A 65 17.13 44.30 -3.24
CA GLN A 65 16.10 43.35 -2.83
C GLN A 65 16.43 42.48 -1.63
N VAL A 66 16.33 43.02 -0.44
CA VAL A 66 16.27 42.21 0.79
C VAL A 66 14.97 41.40 0.72
N THR A 67 15.08 40.07 0.62
CA THR A 67 13.91 39.20 0.74
C THR A 67 13.61 39.03 2.22
N TRP A 68 12.41 39.38 2.61
CA TRP A 68 11.95 39.27 3.99
C TRP A 68 10.78 38.31 4.08
N PRO A 69 10.97 37.13 4.70
CA PRO A 69 9.88 36.20 4.92
C PRO A 69 8.88 36.81 5.91
N ALA A 70 7.64 36.97 5.50
CA ALA A 70 6.56 37.53 6.31
C ALA A 70 6.32 36.75 7.63
N THR A 71 6.79 35.50 7.69
CA THR A 71 6.62 34.59 8.83
C THR A 71 7.75 34.73 9.90
N VAL A 72 8.86 35.41 9.60
CA VAL A 72 10.09 35.37 10.41
C VAL A 72 10.27 36.62 11.32
N GLY A 73 9.28 37.43 11.49
CA GLY A 73 9.38 38.55 12.44
C GLY A 73 9.33 39.94 11.80
N LYS A 74 9.58 40.98 12.57
CA LYS A 74 9.48 42.36 12.13
C LYS A 74 10.80 42.84 11.54
N LEU A 75 10.76 43.31 10.29
CA LEU A 75 11.92 43.98 9.66
C LEU A 75 12.32 45.22 10.44
N THR A 76 13.59 45.41 10.69
CA THR A 76 14.18 46.53 11.44
C THR A 76 15.03 47.41 10.53
N VAL A 77 15.32 48.62 11.01
CA VAL A 77 16.24 49.55 10.32
C VAL A 77 17.62 48.91 10.14
N ALA A 78 18.10 48.16 11.14
CA ALA A 78 19.41 47.51 11.12
C ALA A 78 19.54 46.48 9.98
N ASP A 79 18.42 45.88 9.50
CA ASP A 79 18.41 44.91 8.40
C ASP A 79 18.62 45.61 7.04
N LEU A 80 18.34 46.93 6.97
CA LEU A 80 18.32 47.69 5.73
C LEU A 80 19.48 48.67 5.58
N VAL A 81 20.08 49.16 6.68
CA VAL A 81 21.18 50.13 6.67
C VAL A 81 22.51 49.39 6.62
N THR A 82 23.29 49.61 5.57
CA THR A 82 24.64 49.04 5.43
C THR A 82 25.76 49.96 5.89
N GLY A 83 25.49 51.25 6.00
CA GLY A 83 26.44 52.20 6.55
C GLY A 83 25.75 53.50 6.97
N LEU A 84 26.20 54.03 8.10
CA LEU A 84 25.72 55.28 8.66
C LEU A 84 26.93 56.09 9.17
N THR A 85 27.01 57.39 8.80
CA THR A 85 27.95 58.32 9.37
C THR A 85 27.22 59.51 9.98
N ASP A 86 27.77 60.04 11.06
CA ASP A 86 27.27 61.23 11.77
C ASP A 86 27.58 62.52 11.01
N ALA A 87 27.18 63.67 11.59
CA ALA A 87 27.43 64.99 10.97
C ALA A 87 28.93 65.32 10.77
N TRP A 88 29.82 64.68 11.53
CA TRP A 88 31.28 64.85 11.44
C TRP A 88 31.95 63.83 10.51
N GLY A 89 31.18 62.89 9.98
CA GLY A 89 31.69 61.84 9.12
C GLY A 89 32.25 60.64 9.86
N GLN A 90 31.94 60.49 11.17
CA GLN A 90 32.33 59.33 11.94
C GLN A 90 31.32 58.18 11.73
N THR A 91 31.80 56.95 11.62
CA THR A 91 30.93 55.77 11.49
C THR A 91 30.07 55.58 12.73
N SER A 92 28.78 55.43 12.55
CA SER A 92 27.80 55.22 13.62
C SER A 92 27.04 53.93 13.38
N GLN A 93 26.75 53.20 14.46
CA GLN A 93 25.82 52.06 14.48
C GLN A 93 24.57 52.37 15.31
N ASN A 94 24.39 53.64 15.69
CA ASN A 94 23.23 54.10 16.42
C ASN A 94 22.09 54.46 15.45
N TYR A 95 21.16 53.56 15.28
CA TYR A 95 20.00 53.74 14.38
C TYR A 95 18.80 54.42 15.06
N GLN A 96 18.92 54.95 16.27
CA GLN A 96 17.79 55.58 16.98
C GLN A 96 17.20 56.79 16.24
N ASN A 97 18.03 57.51 15.49
CA ASN A 97 17.63 58.66 14.68
C ASN A 97 17.28 58.30 13.24
N VAL A 98 17.14 57.01 12.95
CA VAL A 98 16.70 56.51 11.63
C VAL A 98 15.27 55.99 11.74
N THR A 99 14.40 56.51 10.91
CA THR A 99 13.03 56.04 10.77
C THR A 99 12.86 55.37 9.39
N MET A 100 11.91 54.47 9.27
CA MET A 100 11.57 53.84 7.99
C MET A 100 10.07 53.86 7.74
N THR A 101 9.68 53.89 6.48
CA THR A 101 8.27 53.68 6.06
C THR A 101 7.83 52.26 6.38
N THR A 102 6.56 52.14 6.74
CA THR A 102 5.97 50.83 7.10
C THR A 102 5.87 49.91 5.87
N ILE A 103 6.24 48.65 6.07
CA ILE A 103 6.03 47.57 5.09
C ILE A 103 4.73 46.85 5.45
N ASN A 104 3.94 46.53 4.42
CA ASN A 104 2.77 45.68 4.58
C ASN A 104 3.17 44.19 4.44
N ALA A 105 3.34 43.50 5.59
CA ALA A 105 3.71 42.09 5.63
C ALA A 105 2.65 41.15 5.01
N GLN A 106 1.42 41.61 4.85
CA GLN A 106 0.33 40.85 4.23
C GLN A 106 0.27 41.00 2.70
N GLN A 107 1.09 41.84 2.13
CA GLN A 107 1.17 42.04 0.69
C GLN A 107 2.50 41.49 0.17
N ALA A 108 2.44 40.37 -0.51
CA ALA A 108 3.60 39.75 -1.13
C ALA A 108 4.17 40.63 -2.25
N GLY A 109 5.46 40.44 -2.54
CA GLY A 109 6.15 41.13 -3.63
C GLY A 109 6.95 42.33 -3.19
N LYS A 110 7.40 43.13 -4.18
CA LYS A 110 8.33 44.26 -3.99
C LYS A 110 7.63 45.46 -3.42
N GLN A 111 8.16 45.96 -2.29
CA GLN A 111 7.72 47.19 -1.65
C GLN A 111 8.90 48.13 -1.48
N GLN A 112 8.72 49.44 -1.81
CA GLN A 112 9.74 50.43 -1.63
C GLN A 112 9.73 50.94 -0.20
N VAL A 113 10.90 50.98 0.46
CA VAL A 113 11.12 51.48 1.80
C VAL A 113 11.97 52.72 1.71
N THR A 114 11.49 53.82 2.32
CA THR A 114 12.24 55.04 2.50
C THR A 114 12.73 55.09 3.95
N LEU A 115 14.06 55.21 4.10
CA LEU A 115 14.72 55.46 5.37
C LEU A 115 15.04 56.92 5.50
N THR A 116 14.81 57.49 6.65
CA THR A 116 15.07 58.91 6.96
C THR A 116 15.96 58.96 8.19
N TYR A 117 17.14 59.53 8.05
CA TYR A 117 18.11 59.78 9.10
C TYR A 117 18.15 61.27 9.39
N THR A 118 17.97 61.64 10.65
CA THR A 118 18.18 62.99 11.14
C THR A 118 19.47 63.02 11.96
N ASP A 119 20.48 63.80 11.49
CA ASP A 119 21.76 63.90 12.18
C ASP A 119 21.65 64.74 13.48
N GLU A 120 22.73 64.80 14.25
CA GLU A 120 22.80 65.46 15.56
C GLU A 120 22.57 66.97 15.51
N VAL A 121 22.67 67.54 14.34
CA VAL A 121 22.46 68.97 14.08
C VAL A 121 21.19 69.27 13.28
N GLY A 122 20.34 68.24 13.08
CA GLY A 122 19.01 68.38 12.51
C GLY A 122 18.94 68.30 10.98
N ASN A 123 20.03 67.94 10.26
CA ASN A 123 19.94 67.73 8.84
C ASN A 123 19.33 66.37 8.52
N VAL A 124 18.45 66.34 7.53
CA VAL A 124 17.74 65.14 7.13
C VAL A 124 18.40 64.54 5.87
N LYS A 125 18.66 63.23 5.94
CA LYS A 125 19.14 62.40 4.82
C LYS A 125 18.12 61.32 4.57
N THR A 126 17.83 61.04 3.33
CA THR A 126 16.91 59.97 2.91
C THR A 126 17.62 58.98 1.99
N ALA A 127 17.33 57.73 2.14
CA ALA A 127 17.73 56.67 1.23
C ALA A 127 16.52 55.72 0.98
N THR A 128 16.48 55.14 -0.20
CA THR A 128 15.41 54.19 -0.54
C THR A 128 16.02 52.85 -0.88
N THR A 129 15.33 51.79 -0.48
CA THR A 129 15.63 50.41 -0.84
C THR A 129 14.32 49.67 -1.20
N THR A 130 14.43 48.55 -1.88
CA THR A 130 13.28 47.71 -2.18
C THR A 130 13.34 46.42 -1.34
N VAL A 131 12.27 46.11 -0.65
CA VAL A 131 12.12 44.88 0.11
C VAL A 131 11.10 43.98 -0.60
N THR A 132 11.48 42.75 -0.82
CA THR A 132 10.55 41.73 -1.34
C THR A 132 9.95 40.96 -0.14
N VAL A 133 8.64 41.07 0.02
CA VAL A 133 7.91 40.31 1.03
C VAL A 133 7.60 38.94 0.45
N ASP A 134 8.15 37.91 1.08
CA ASP A 134 7.96 36.51 0.71
C ASP A 134 6.85 35.89 1.58
N GLN A 135 5.85 35.26 0.92
CA GLN A 135 4.74 34.55 1.56
C GLN A 135 4.75 33.07 1.23
N ALA A 136 5.89 32.51 0.81
CA ALA A 136 6.03 31.09 0.65
C ALA A 136 5.74 30.33 1.94
N ALA A 137 5.01 29.25 1.83
CA ALA A 137 4.69 28.40 2.97
C ALA A 137 4.65 26.93 2.55
N LEU A 138 5.03 26.05 3.46
CA LEU A 138 4.91 24.61 3.35
C LEU A 138 4.23 24.08 4.62
N THR A 139 3.10 23.39 4.46
CA THR A 139 2.44 22.69 5.55
C THR A 139 2.45 21.19 5.30
N THR A 140 2.40 20.41 6.37
CA THR A 140 2.43 18.94 6.29
C THR A 140 1.27 18.32 7.07
N GLN A 141 0.97 17.06 6.75
CA GLN A 141 0.00 16.24 7.47
C GLN A 141 0.61 14.87 7.82
N PRO A 142 0.24 14.28 8.97
CA PRO A 142 0.74 12.97 9.36
C PRO A 142 0.42 11.90 8.33
N GLN A 143 1.33 10.93 8.18
CA GLN A 143 1.19 9.84 7.23
C GLN A 143 1.30 8.49 7.93
N THR A 144 0.54 7.52 7.42
CA THR A 144 0.62 6.12 7.84
C THR A 144 1.05 5.26 6.68
N VAL A 145 2.09 4.43 6.86
CA VAL A 145 2.65 3.56 5.83
C VAL A 145 2.69 2.13 6.34
N ILE A 146 2.27 1.17 5.52
CA ILE A 146 2.38 -0.24 5.87
C ILE A 146 3.85 -0.65 5.80
N ALA A 147 4.36 -1.19 6.92
CA ALA A 147 5.74 -1.67 7.04
C ALA A 147 5.98 -2.90 6.16
N GLY A 148 7.18 -3.00 5.57
CA GLY A 148 7.56 -4.17 4.79
C GLY A 148 8.85 -3.96 4.02
N PRO A 149 9.44 -5.04 3.49
CA PRO A 149 10.77 -4.99 2.84
C PRO A 149 10.78 -4.19 1.54
N THR A 150 9.64 -3.96 0.90
CA THR A 150 9.52 -3.14 -0.31
C THR A 150 8.56 -1.96 -0.12
N ALA A 151 8.27 -1.59 1.13
CA ALA A 151 7.44 -0.45 1.45
C ALA A 151 8.03 0.83 0.86
N LYS A 152 7.16 1.71 0.38
CA LYS A 152 7.55 3.02 -0.16
C LYS A 152 6.69 4.09 0.48
N TRP A 153 7.32 5.20 0.79
CA TRP A 153 6.64 6.41 1.22
C TRP A 153 6.68 7.44 0.10
N ASP A 154 5.52 7.96 -0.24
CA ASP A 154 5.38 9.07 -1.18
C ASP A 154 5.21 10.35 -0.36
N TYR A 155 6.27 11.17 -0.26
CA TYR A 155 6.26 12.40 0.51
C TYR A 155 5.20 13.40 0.04
N HIS A 156 4.77 13.35 -1.22
CA HIS A 156 3.74 14.24 -1.75
C HIS A 156 2.42 14.11 -0.99
N GLN A 157 2.11 12.92 -0.50
CA GLN A 157 0.91 12.68 0.32
C GLN A 157 1.01 13.27 1.73
N GLY A 158 2.25 13.51 2.22
CA GLY A 158 2.52 14.14 3.51
C GLY A 158 2.45 15.67 3.48
N ILE A 159 2.23 16.26 2.31
CA ILE A 159 2.14 17.71 2.14
C ILE A 159 0.68 18.15 2.22
N GLY A 160 0.42 19.15 3.05
CA GLY A 160 -0.89 19.78 3.20
C GLY A 160 -1.09 20.85 2.13
N THR A 161 -0.34 21.94 2.23
CA THR A 161 -0.41 23.07 1.28
C THR A 161 0.97 23.62 1.01
N ILE A 162 1.17 24.13 -0.21
CA ILE A 162 2.36 24.88 -0.61
C ILE A 162 1.89 26.19 -1.26
N THR A 163 2.55 27.28 -0.89
CA THR A 163 2.40 28.56 -1.59
C THR A 163 3.76 29.05 -2.07
N ASP A 164 3.76 29.77 -3.20
CA ASP A 164 4.96 30.44 -3.72
C ASP A 164 5.27 31.72 -2.92
N GLY A 165 6.38 32.40 -3.26
CA GLY A 165 6.78 33.65 -2.62
C GLY A 165 5.74 34.78 -2.74
N MET A 166 4.79 34.67 -3.64
CA MET A 166 3.67 35.60 -3.81
C MET A 166 2.40 35.15 -3.06
N GLY A 167 2.47 34.07 -2.26
CA GLY A 167 1.35 33.52 -1.52
C GLY A 167 0.35 32.73 -2.38
N GLN A 168 0.68 32.43 -3.64
CA GLN A 168 -0.22 31.69 -4.54
C GLN A 168 -0.04 30.18 -4.34
N PRO A 169 -1.13 29.40 -4.31
CA PRO A 169 -1.07 27.96 -4.20
C PRO A 169 -0.28 27.34 -5.37
N ILE A 170 0.59 26.39 -5.04
CA ILE A 170 1.34 25.58 -6.03
C ILE A 170 0.90 24.13 -5.92
N ALA A 171 0.73 23.47 -7.07
CA ALA A 171 0.54 22.02 -7.10
C ALA A 171 1.79 21.32 -6.55
N VAL A 172 1.59 20.33 -5.68
CA VAL A 172 2.68 19.61 -4.98
C VAL A 172 3.74 19.08 -5.94
N ASN A 173 3.33 18.54 -7.10
CA ASN A 173 4.24 18.00 -8.11
C ASN A 173 5.08 19.05 -8.86
N ASN A 174 4.73 20.33 -8.72
CA ASN A 174 5.45 21.44 -9.36
C ASN A 174 6.38 22.16 -8.40
N ALA A 175 6.40 21.80 -7.14
CA ALA A 175 7.22 22.42 -6.11
C ALA A 175 8.60 21.76 -6.03
N ALA A 176 9.64 22.56 -5.86
CA ALA A 176 11.01 22.08 -5.61
C ALA A 176 11.15 21.66 -4.15
N ILE A 177 10.83 20.38 -3.85
CA ILE A 177 10.88 19.83 -2.50
C ILE A 177 12.03 18.84 -2.38
N THR A 178 12.78 18.97 -1.28
CA THR A 178 13.83 18.03 -0.90
C THR A 178 13.44 17.35 0.41
N VAL A 179 13.58 16.01 0.43
CA VAL A 179 13.45 15.19 1.64
C VAL A 179 14.83 15.05 2.25
N VAL A 180 15.01 15.50 3.49
CA VAL A 180 16.34 15.51 4.15
C VAL A 180 16.82 14.10 4.48
N ALA A 181 15.89 13.25 4.98
CA ALA A 181 16.14 11.84 5.26
C ALA A 181 14.85 11.05 5.09
N MET A 182 14.93 9.88 4.45
CA MET A 182 13.77 8.99 4.31
C MET A 182 13.48 8.26 5.62
N PRO A 183 12.20 7.99 5.94
CA PRO A 183 11.85 7.19 7.11
C PRO A 183 12.24 5.72 6.90
N ASP A 184 12.53 5.02 8.00
CA ASP A 184 12.69 3.57 7.98
C ASP A 184 11.31 2.90 8.00
N LEU A 185 10.97 2.24 6.90
CA LEU A 185 9.67 1.59 6.70
C LEU A 185 9.70 0.08 7.01
N THR A 186 10.74 -0.40 7.68
CA THR A 186 10.83 -1.80 8.08
C THR A 186 9.88 -2.14 9.23
N VAL A 187 9.65 -3.42 9.43
CA VAL A 187 8.80 -3.92 10.53
C VAL A 187 9.35 -3.61 11.92
N ALA A 188 10.64 -3.26 12.03
CA ALA A 188 11.28 -2.90 13.30
C ALA A 188 10.71 -1.59 13.90
N HIS A 189 10.11 -0.72 13.08
CA HIS A 189 9.60 0.59 13.49
C HIS A 189 8.07 0.68 13.52
N ILE A 190 7.39 -0.46 13.52
CA ILE A 190 5.92 -0.48 13.62
C ILE A 190 5.45 0.22 14.90
N GLY A 191 4.53 1.18 14.73
CA GLY A 191 3.94 1.97 15.82
C GLY A 191 4.83 3.11 16.32
N GLN A 192 6.03 3.31 15.76
CA GLN A 192 6.94 4.38 16.14
C GLN A 192 6.85 5.54 15.14
N PRO A 193 6.36 6.73 15.55
CA PRO A 193 6.37 7.90 14.68
C PRO A 193 7.80 8.36 14.39
N GLN A 194 8.12 8.57 13.13
CA GLN A 194 9.40 9.11 12.66
C GLN A 194 9.15 10.50 12.08
N THR A 195 9.99 11.46 12.48
CA THR A 195 9.91 12.84 11.99
C THR A 195 10.80 12.99 10.78
N VAL A 196 10.22 13.38 9.66
CA VAL A 196 10.93 13.64 8.40
C VAL A 196 10.86 15.13 8.09
N GLN A 197 12.00 15.75 7.79
CA GLN A 197 12.07 17.14 7.39
C GLN A 197 11.98 17.26 5.87
N LEU A 198 11.03 18.10 5.43
CA LEU A 198 10.87 18.53 4.06
C LEU A 198 11.37 19.97 3.92
N VAL A 199 12.07 20.26 2.84
CA VAL A 199 12.55 21.61 2.50
C VAL A 199 11.98 21.97 1.13
N TYR A 200 11.22 23.04 1.08
CA TYR A 200 10.72 23.65 -0.14
C TYR A 200 11.55 24.88 -0.47
N THR A 201 12.09 24.98 -1.67
CA THR A 201 12.76 26.17 -2.19
C THR A 201 11.84 26.87 -3.19
N ASP A 202 11.47 28.10 -2.87
CA ASP A 202 10.56 28.87 -3.70
C ASP A 202 11.26 29.53 -4.92
N SER A 203 10.50 30.30 -5.71
CA SER A 203 11.00 31.01 -6.88
C SER A 203 11.94 32.18 -6.56
N LEU A 204 11.99 32.62 -5.32
CA LEU A 204 12.90 33.66 -4.83
C LEU A 204 14.18 33.07 -4.21
N GLY A 205 14.30 31.73 -4.18
CA GLY A 205 15.43 31.01 -3.60
C GLY A 205 15.37 30.90 -2.07
N GLN A 206 14.23 31.26 -1.45
CA GLN A 206 14.05 31.13 -0.01
C GLN A 206 13.61 29.70 0.33
N GLN A 207 14.04 29.20 1.48
CA GLN A 207 13.75 27.84 1.93
C GLN A 207 12.73 27.85 3.07
N GLN A 208 11.65 27.12 2.87
CA GLN A 208 10.64 26.81 3.86
C GLN A 208 10.82 25.38 4.33
N THR A 209 10.84 25.15 5.64
CA THR A 209 11.00 23.83 6.22
C THR A 209 9.73 23.41 6.95
N ALA A 210 9.34 22.15 6.80
CA ALA A 210 8.24 21.57 7.55
C ALA A 210 8.58 20.13 7.97
N LEU A 211 7.97 19.69 9.06
CA LEU A 211 8.16 18.35 9.61
C LEU A 211 6.91 17.51 9.36
N VAL A 212 7.07 16.35 8.73
CA VAL A 212 6.00 15.37 8.58
C VAL A 212 6.23 14.20 9.52
N GLN A 213 5.19 13.76 10.22
CA GLN A 213 5.20 12.56 11.03
C GLN A 213 4.81 11.36 10.17
N VAL A 214 5.70 10.38 10.03
CA VAL A 214 5.46 9.13 9.32
C VAL A 214 5.44 7.98 10.32
N THR A 215 4.31 7.29 10.43
CA THR A 215 4.14 6.14 11.30
C THR A 215 3.98 4.88 10.48
N THR A 216 4.83 3.88 10.72
CA THR A 216 4.67 2.56 10.12
C THR A 216 3.66 1.72 10.90
N VAL A 217 2.81 0.98 10.17
CA VAL A 217 1.82 0.05 10.74
C VAL A 217 2.02 -1.35 10.20
N ALA A 218 1.60 -2.35 10.96
CA ALA A 218 1.63 -3.75 10.52
C ALA A 218 0.69 -3.95 9.33
N THR A 219 1.06 -4.87 8.44
CA THR A 219 0.15 -5.35 7.40
C THR A 219 -1.06 -6.03 8.03
N GLN A 220 -2.24 -5.80 7.48
CA GLN A 220 -3.47 -6.52 7.81
C GLN A 220 -3.78 -7.64 6.81
N ALA A 221 -2.85 -7.90 5.87
CA ALA A 221 -3.01 -8.92 4.86
C ALA A 221 -3.23 -10.30 5.50
N LYS A 222 -4.24 -11.00 4.99
CA LYS A 222 -4.64 -12.31 5.49
C LYS A 222 -5.27 -13.13 4.38
N ILE A 223 -4.92 -14.42 4.30
CA ILE A 223 -5.68 -15.41 3.53
C ILE A 223 -6.48 -16.24 4.52
N SER A 224 -7.79 -16.30 4.35
CA SER A 224 -8.67 -17.16 5.12
C SER A 224 -9.00 -18.41 4.30
N THR A 225 -8.93 -19.59 4.94
CA THR A 225 -9.17 -20.88 4.28
C THR A 225 -10.39 -21.56 4.88
N ARG A 226 -10.97 -22.48 4.10
CA ARG A 226 -12.02 -23.39 4.50
C ARG A 226 -11.62 -24.82 4.15
N PRO A 227 -12.03 -25.83 4.95
CA PRO A 227 -11.75 -27.21 4.62
C PRO A 227 -12.50 -27.63 3.37
N VAL A 228 -11.89 -28.51 2.58
CA VAL A 228 -12.46 -29.06 1.36
C VAL A 228 -12.41 -30.57 1.44
N THR A 229 -13.54 -31.21 1.14
CA THR A 229 -13.67 -32.66 1.02
C THR A 229 -14.19 -33.00 -0.35
N VAL A 230 -13.52 -33.91 -1.06
CA VAL A 230 -13.89 -34.40 -2.39
C VAL A 230 -13.78 -35.91 -2.45
N ILE A 231 -14.43 -36.56 -3.41
CA ILE A 231 -14.31 -37.99 -3.64
C ILE A 231 -13.25 -38.26 -4.69
N ALA A 232 -12.41 -39.25 -4.45
CA ALA A 232 -11.37 -39.69 -5.39
C ALA A 232 -11.97 -40.17 -6.71
N GLY A 233 -11.46 -39.65 -7.84
CA GLY A 233 -11.91 -40.11 -9.14
C GLY A 233 -11.34 -39.32 -10.31
N PRO A 234 -11.49 -39.86 -11.55
CA PRO A 234 -10.92 -39.26 -12.75
C PRO A 234 -11.56 -37.93 -13.17
N LYS A 235 -12.80 -37.63 -12.71
CA LYS A 235 -13.53 -36.40 -12.98
C LYS A 235 -13.50 -35.40 -11.83
N THR A 236 -12.89 -35.75 -10.70
CA THR A 236 -12.79 -34.85 -9.56
C THR A 236 -11.87 -33.69 -9.87
N THR A 237 -12.32 -32.48 -9.60
CA THR A 237 -11.58 -31.24 -9.79
C THR A 237 -11.50 -30.46 -8.50
N TRP A 238 -10.51 -29.61 -8.40
CA TRP A 238 -10.32 -28.66 -7.32
C TRP A 238 -9.77 -27.36 -7.88
N SER A 239 -10.15 -26.26 -7.31
CA SER A 239 -9.63 -24.92 -7.58
C SER A 239 -9.30 -24.18 -6.28
N LEU A 240 -8.47 -23.14 -6.37
CA LEU A 240 -8.16 -22.29 -5.23
C LEU A 240 -9.43 -21.68 -4.59
N ASN A 241 -10.45 -21.39 -5.41
CA ASN A 241 -11.73 -20.84 -4.93
C ASN A 241 -12.48 -21.79 -3.99
N ASP A 242 -12.21 -23.10 -4.08
CA ASP A 242 -12.86 -24.07 -3.20
C ASP A 242 -12.29 -24.04 -1.77
N SER A 243 -11.01 -23.67 -1.63
CA SER A 243 -10.29 -23.66 -0.36
C SER A 243 -10.17 -22.28 0.29
N VAL A 244 -10.36 -21.18 -0.44
CA VAL A 244 -10.19 -19.82 0.08
C VAL A 244 -11.52 -19.14 0.28
N ASP A 245 -11.67 -18.54 1.46
CA ASP A 245 -12.77 -17.63 1.73
C ASP A 245 -12.37 -16.19 1.38
N TRP A 246 -12.74 -15.78 0.17
CA TRP A 246 -12.46 -14.44 -0.33
C TRP A 246 -13.25 -13.33 0.37
N SER A 247 -14.32 -13.66 1.10
CA SER A 247 -15.14 -12.68 1.83
C SER A 247 -14.48 -12.19 3.11
N THR A 248 -13.45 -12.90 3.57
CA THR A 248 -12.70 -12.60 4.80
C THR A 248 -11.19 -12.53 4.57
N SER A 249 -10.73 -12.70 3.32
CA SER A 249 -9.33 -12.54 2.94
C SER A 249 -9.01 -11.08 2.64
N LEU A 250 -7.96 -10.54 3.31
CA LEU A 250 -7.67 -9.12 3.37
C LEU A 250 -6.36 -8.76 2.67
N ALA A 251 -6.34 -7.59 2.08
CA ALA A 251 -5.14 -6.91 1.60
C ALA A 251 -4.39 -6.22 2.76
N ALA A 252 -3.23 -5.65 2.47
CA ALA A 252 -2.36 -5.03 3.47
C ALA A 252 -3.01 -3.90 4.28
N ASP A 253 -3.98 -3.20 3.72
CA ASP A 253 -4.74 -2.10 4.33
C ASP A 253 -6.05 -2.54 5.00
N GLY A 254 -6.28 -3.85 5.12
CA GLY A 254 -7.49 -4.41 5.72
C GLY A 254 -8.71 -4.42 4.80
N THR A 255 -8.59 -3.97 3.56
CA THR A 255 -9.65 -4.11 2.56
C THR A 255 -9.70 -5.54 2.00
N LEU A 256 -10.83 -5.95 1.43
CA LEU A 256 -10.92 -7.25 0.76
C LEU A 256 -9.97 -7.33 -0.43
N LEU A 257 -9.38 -8.52 -0.66
CA LEU A 257 -8.55 -8.77 -1.83
C LEU A 257 -9.33 -8.54 -3.12
N THR A 258 -8.82 -7.67 -3.99
CA THR A 258 -9.36 -7.45 -5.34
C THR A 258 -9.14 -8.67 -6.23
N ALA A 259 -9.85 -8.77 -7.36
CA ALA A 259 -9.68 -9.87 -8.32
C ALA A 259 -8.21 -10.03 -8.79
N ALA A 260 -7.51 -8.91 -9.07
CA ALA A 260 -6.11 -8.92 -9.46
C ALA A 260 -5.18 -9.42 -8.33
N GLN A 261 -5.48 -9.09 -7.07
CA GLN A 261 -4.71 -9.58 -5.92
C GLN A 261 -4.95 -11.06 -5.65
N ARG A 262 -6.19 -11.56 -5.83
CA ARG A 262 -6.51 -12.98 -5.69
C ARG A 262 -5.74 -13.86 -6.69
N GLN A 263 -5.50 -13.36 -7.90
CA GLN A 263 -4.68 -14.04 -8.93
C GLN A 263 -3.19 -14.15 -8.55
N ARG A 264 -2.73 -13.38 -7.59
CA ARG A 264 -1.35 -13.42 -7.09
C ARG A 264 -1.15 -14.40 -5.94
N VAL A 265 -2.21 -15.05 -5.47
CA VAL A 265 -2.09 -16.12 -4.48
C VAL A 265 -1.55 -17.37 -5.18
N THR A 266 -0.44 -17.88 -4.66
CA THR A 266 0.21 -19.10 -5.17
C THR A 266 -0.07 -20.27 -4.25
N VAL A 267 -0.02 -21.48 -4.82
CA VAL A 267 -0.24 -22.73 -4.11
C VAL A 267 1.01 -23.58 -4.25
N ASP A 268 1.49 -24.08 -3.13
CA ASP A 268 2.57 -25.06 -3.07
C ASP A 268 2.09 -26.33 -2.37
N GLY A 269 2.54 -27.50 -2.85
CA GLY A 269 2.13 -28.80 -2.36
C GLY A 269 1.74 -29.75 -3.50
N THR A 270 1.53 -31.02 -3.15
CA THR A 270 1.12 -32.03 -4.12
C THR A 270 -0.30 -32.47 -3.83
N LEU A 271 -1.15 -32.48 -4.86
CA LEU A 271 -2.55 -32.90 -4.78
C LEU A 271 -2.81 -34.01 -5.77
N ASN A 272 -3.33 -35.16 -5.29
CA ASN A 272 -3.76 -36.27 -6.14
C ASN A 272 -5.25 -36.56 -5.92
N LEU A 273 -6.07 -36.02 -6.78
CA LEU A 273 -7.52 -36.16 -6.73
C LEU A 273 -8.04 -37.56 -7.14
N ARG A 274 -7.14 -38.47 -7.54
CA ARG A 274 -7.51 -39.87 -7.91
C ARG A 274 -7.23 -40.87 -6.80
N ARG A 275 -6.58 -40.43 -5.71
CA ARG A 275 -6.20 -41.29 -4.58
C ARG A 275 -6.71 -40.70 -3.30
N ALA A 276 -7.41 -41.54 -2.51
CA ALA A 276 -7.83 -41.13 -1.18
C ALA A 276 -6.64 -40.80 -0.27
N GLY A 277 -6.77 -39.73 0.51
CA GLY A 277 -5.73 -39.22 1.39
C GLY A 277 -6.00 -37.78 1.81
N ASN A 278 -5.23 -37.28 2.79
CA ASN A 278 -5.19 -35.88 3.16
C ASN A 278 -4.00 -35.21 2.46
N TYR A 279 -4.25 -34.13 1.73
CA TYR A 279 -3.27 -33.41 0.94
C TYR A 279 -3.08 -31.99 1.49
N PRO A 280 -2.04 -31.73 2.29
CA PRO A 280 -1.73 -30.39 2.78
C PRO A 280 -1.21 -29.51 1.64
N LEU A 281 -1.70 -28.27 1.61
CA LEU A 281 -1.29 -27.25 0.65
C LEU A 281 -0.89 -25.99 1.42
N THR A 282 0.13 -25.31 0.93
CA THR A 282 0.55 -23.98 1.43
C THR A 282 0.14 -22.91 0.44
N LEU A 283 -0.68 -21.98 0.90
CA LEU A 283 -1.07 -20.81 0.13
C LEU A 283 -0.18 -19.64 0.51
N SER A 284 0.31 -18.90 -0.47
CA SER A 284 1.20 -17.76 -0.26
C SER A 284 0.71 -16.54 -1.03
N TYR A 285 0.74 -15.39 -0.37
CA TYR A 285 0.40 -14.09 -0.94
C TYR A 285 1.42 -13.05 -0.51
N MET A 286 1.97 -12.30 -1.46
CA MET A 286 2.85 -11.17 -1.19
C MET A 286 2.06 -9.87 -1.33
N ASP A 287 2.00 -9.09 -0.25
CA ASP A 287 1.31 -7.81 -0.24
C ASP A 287 2.10 -6.71 -0.98
N ARG A 288 1.53 -5.49 -1.02
CA ARG A 288 2.16 -4.35 -1.71
C ARG A 288 3.41 -3.80 -1.02
N ALA A 289 3.58 -4.09 0.27
CA ALA A 289 4.77 -3.70 1.05
C ALA A 289 5.85 -4.80 1.05
N GLY A 290 5.60 -5.94 0.37
CA GLY A 290 6.52 -7.07 0.24
C GLY A 290 6.45 -8.05 1.40
N ASN A 291 5.40 -7.98 2.25
CA ASN A 291 5.21 -8.96 3.31
C ASN A 291 4.66 -10.25 2.71
N LEU A 292 5.30 -11.37 3.02
CA LEU A 292 4.85 -12.69 2.61
C LEU A 292 3.89 -13.26 3.66
N ILE A 293 2.65 -13.46 3.26
CA ILE A 293 1.60 -14.10 4.05
C ILE A 293 1.48 -15.55 3.59
N THR A 294 1.58 -16.49 4.53
CA THR A 294 1.43 -17.91 4.26
C THR A 294 0.36 -18.50 5.16
N VAL A 295 -0.41 -19.43 4.61
CA VAL A 295 -1.40 -20.22 5.37
C VAL A 295 -1.42 -21.64 4.83
N THR A 296 -1.57 -22.62 5.71
CA THR A 296 -1.77 -24.02 5.33
C THR A 296 -3.25 -24.36 5.30
N THR A 297 -3.65 -25.16 4.32
CA THR A 297 -4.96 -25.78 4.20
C THR A 297 -4.77 -27.24 3.80
N SER A 298 -5.81 -28.05 3.84
CA SER A 298 -5.76 -29.43 3.36
C SER A 298 -6.99 -29.78 2.53
N ILE A 299 -6.79 -30.69 1.59
CA ILE A 299 -7.86 -31.28 0.82
C ILE A 299 -8.01 -32.74 1.26
N ASP A 300 -9.16 -33.07 1.79
CA ASP A 300 -9.50 -34.44 2.15
C ASP A 300 -10.14 -35.14 0.94
N VAL A 301 -9.38 -36.03 0.33
CA VAL A 301 -9.85 -36.86 -0.79
C VAL A 301 -10.33 -38.19 -0.21
N LEU A 302 -11.64 -38.42 -0.21
CA LEU A 302 -12.26 -39.64 0.30
C LEU A 302 -12.31 -40.71 -0.79
N ALA A 303 -12.21 -41.99 -0.42
CA ALA A 303 -12.47 -43.09 -1.30
C ALA A 303 -13.96 -43.11 -1.71
N SER A 304 -14.24 -43.40 -2.97
CA SER A 304 -15.62 -43.65 -3.41
C SER A 304 -16.19 -44.88 -2.67
N GLN A 305 -17.40 -44.77 -2.15
CA GLN A 305 -18.15 -45.87 -1.55
C GLN A 305 -19.12 -46.52 -2.51
N ALA A 306 -18.96 -46.24 -3.83
CA ALA A 306 -19.79 -46.84 -4.86
C ALA A 306 -19.61 -48.34 -4.90
N GLN A 307 -20.71 -49.08 -4.94
CA GLN A 307 -20.78 -50.53 -5.03
C GLN A 307 -21.85 -50.93 -6.05
N LEU A 308 -21.64 -52.05 -6.71
CA LEU A 308 -22.62 -52.66 -7.60
C LEU A 308 -22.55 -54.15 -7.39
N GLN A 309 -23.68 -54.78 -7.01
CA GLN A 309 -23.82 -56.22 -6.80
C GLN A 309 -24.96 -56.76 -7.63
N VAL A 310 -24.68 -57.84 -8.32
CA VAL A 310 -25.63 -58.59 -9.16
C VAL A 310 -25.47 -60.05 -8.88
N ARG A 311 -26.50 -60.85 -9.17
CA ARG A 311 -26.52 -62.29 -9.05
C ARG A 311 -26.91 -62.97 -10.37
N ASP A 312 -26.47 -64.21 -10.50
CA ASP A 312 -26.95 -65.07 -11.59
C ASP A 312 -28.39 -65.55 -11.30
N SER A 313 -29.14 -65.83 -12.33
CA SER A 313 -30.50 -66.38 -12.20
C SER A 313 -30.74 -67.54 -13.18
N GLN A 314 -31.70 -68.36 -12.86
CA GLN A 314 -32.18 -69.49 -13.72
C GLN A 314 -33.68 -69.38 -13.83
N LEU A 315 -34.18 -69.59 -15.06
CA LEU A 315 -35.62 -69.67 -15.36
C LEU A 315 -35.90 -70.71 -16.41
N THR A 316 -37.14 -71.21 -16.43
CA THR A 316 -37.62 -72.15 -17.40
C THR A 316 -38.10 -71.46 -18.68
N VAL A 317 -37.89 -72.04 -19.87
CA VAL A 317 -38.37 -71.52 -21.15
C VAL A 317 -39.83 -71.08 -21.05
N GLY A 318 -40.14 -69.87 -21.52
CA GLY A 318 -41.47 -69.27 -21.45
C GLY A 318 -41.78 -68.43 -20.23
N ASN A 319 -40.96 -68.50 -19.22
CA ASN A 319 -41.11 -67.58 -18.04
C ASN A 319 -40.66 -66.16 -18.38
N THR A 320 -41.27 -65.20 -17.66
CA THR A 320 -40.87 -63.77 -17.76
C THR A 320 -39.59 -63.52 -17.00
N TRP A 321 -38.76 -62.58 -17.51
CA TRP A 321 -37.53 -62.12 -16.88
C TRP A 321 -37.44 -60.61 -17.01
N ALA A 322 -36.88 -59.97 -16.01
CA ALA A 322 -36.56 -58.55 -15.98
C ALA A 322 -35.14 -58.33 -15.43
N ALA A 323 -34.46 -57.26 -15.84
CA ALA A 323 -33.11 -56.94 -15.32
C ALA A 323 -33.06 -56.80 -13.80
N GLN A 324 -34.19 -56.48 -13.13
CA GLN A 324 -34.33 -56.42 -11.67
C GLN A 324 -34.08 -57.76 -11.00
N ASP A 325 -34.32 -58.87 -11.68
CA ASP A 325 -34.19 -60.25 -11.10
C ASP A 325 -32.72 -60.60 -10.77
N ASN A 326 -31.78 -59.96 -11.52
CA ASN A 326 -30.35 -60.12 -11.33
C ASN A 326 -29.71 -58.98 -10.54
N PHE A 327 -30.42 -57.84 -10.32
CA PHE A 327 -29.91 -56.73 -9.54
C PHE A 327 -30.11 -56.99 -8.04
N GLU A 328 -29.01 -56.94 -7.27
CA GLU A 328 -29.10 -57.10 -5.83
C GLU A 328 -29.11 -55.75 -5.11
N ARG A 329 -28.05 -54.98 -5.29
CA ARG A 329 -27.92 -53.65 -4.69
C ARG A 329 -26.84 -52.83 -5.37
N ALA A 330 -26.99 -51.53 -5.27
CA ALA A 330 -25.92 -50.59 -5.63
C ALA A 330 -25.90 -49.42 -4.66
N THR A 331 -24.74 -48.79 -4.53
CA THR A 331 -24.57 -47.52 -3.79
C THR A 331 -23.81 -46.52 -4.63
N ASP A 332 -24.08 -45.22 -4.38
CA ASP A 332 -23.35 -44.12 -5.00
C ASP A 332 -21.98 -43.90 -4.33
N ALA A 333 -21.27 -42.85 -4.77
CA ALA A 333 -19.95 -42.50 -4.24
C ALA A 333 -19.96 -42.12 -2.76
N GLN A 334 -21.09 -41.69 -2.20
CA GLN A 334 -21.32 -41.34 -0.80
C GLN A 334 -21.88 -42.52 0.02
N GLY A 335 -22.12 -43.68 -0.62
CA GLY A 335 -22.69 -44.86 0.01
C GLY A 335 -24.23 -44.87 0.10
N GLN A 336 -24.92 -43.94 -0.57
CA GLN A 336 -26.37 -43.88 -0.64
C GLN A 336 -26.89 -44.97 -1.59
N ALA A 337 -28.03 -45.62 -1.22
CA ALA A 337 -28.61 -46.68 -2.04
C ALA A 337 -29.09 -46.17 -3.41
N LEU A 338 -28.78 -46.92 -4.43
CA LEU A 338 -29.23 -46.71 -5.80
C LEU A 338 -30.28 -47.74 -6.18
N THR A 339 -31.12 -47.40 -7.15
CA THR A 339 -32.10 -48.29 -7.76
C THR A 339 -31.60 -48.78 -9.10
N LEU A 340 -32.26 -49.79 -9.69
CA LEU A 340 -31.92 -50.27 -11.05
C LEU A 340 -32.04 -49.16 -12.12
N ALA A 341 -32.90 -48.14 -11.89
CA ALA A 341 -33.07 -47.02 -12.79
C ALA A 341 -31.80 -46.16 -12.96
N ASP A 342 -30.89 -46.21 -11.95
CA ASP A 342 -29.61 -45.49 -11.92
C ASP A 342 -28.48 -46.29 -12.58
N ILE A 343 -28.77 -47.55 -13.05
CA ILE A 343 -27.78 -48.50 -13.54
C ILE A 343 -28.06 -48.77 -15.03
N ALA A 344 -27.06 -48.64 -15.87
CA ALA A 344 -27.16 -49.05 -17.26
C ALA A 344 -26.99 -50.58 -17.36
N VAL A 345 -27.83 -51.23 -18.15
CA VAL A 345 -27.79 -52.69 -18.36
C VAL A 345 -27.69 -52.96 -19.86
N ASP A 346 -26.62 -53.65 -20.24
CA ASP A 346 -26.38 -54.08 -21.60
C ASP A 346 -26.59 -55.60 -21.70
N GLY A 347 -27.13 -56.04 -22.84
CA GLY A 347 -27.46 -57.44 -23.13
C GLY A 347 -28.97 -57.68 -23.17
N THR A 348 -29.35 -58.82 -23.70
CA THR A 348 -30.76 -59.29 -23.87
C THR A 348 -30.88 -60.73 -23.47
N VAL A 349 -32.00 -61.10 -22.89
CA VAL A 349 -32.34 -62.48 -22.55
C VAL A 349 -33.49 -62.92 -23.46
N ASN A 350 -33.27 -64.01 -24.26
CA ASN A 350 -34.34 -64.63 -24.98
C ASN A 350 -34.94 -65.77 -24.13
N THR A 351 -36.07 -65.50 -23.49
CA THR A 351 -36.72 -66.42 -22.59
C THR A 351 -37.44 -67.57 -23.34
N GLN A 352 -37.55 -67.55 -24.69
CA GLN A 352 -38.18 -68.60 -25.50
C GLN A 352 -37.19 -69.68 -25.94
N HIS A 353 -35.89 -69.49 -25.69
CA HIS A 353 -34.86 -70.45 -26.10
C HIS A 353 -33.95 -70.79 -24.91
N ALA A 354 -33.76 -72.05 -24.64
CA ALA A 354 -32.80 -72.50 -23.63
C ALA A 354 -31.38 -72.08 -24.00
N GLY A 355 -30.62 -71.56 -23.03
CA GLY A 355 -29.29 -71.05 -23.27
C GLY A 355 -28.77 -70.21 -22.09
N ARG A 356 -27.55 -69.73 -22.25
CA ARG A 356 -26.92 -68.83 -21.27
C ARG A 356 -26.79 -67.40 -21.86
N TYR A 357 -27.37 -66.41 -21.18
CA TYR A 357 -27.41 -65.04 -21.63
C TYR A 357 -26.62 -64.22 -20.64
N THR A 358 -25.61 -63.47 -21.11
CA THR A 358 -24.77 -62.57 -20.23
C THR A 358 -25.30 -61.18 -20.32
N LEU A 359 -25.51 -60.58 -19.15
CA LEU A 359 -25.87 -59.18 -18.98
C LEU A 359 -24.71 -58.45 -18.32
N THR A 360 -24.50 -57.17 -18.72
CA THR A 360 -23.50 -56.33 -18.13
C THR A 360 -24.17 -55.10 -17.50
N TYR A 361 -23.98 -54.91 -16.22
CA TYR A 361 -24.48 -53.78 -15.44
C TYR A 361 -23.36 -52.76 -15.28
N HIS A 362 -23.62 -51.49 -15.60
CA HIS A 362 -22.66 -50.39 -15.55
C HIS A 362 -23.16 -49.28 -14.65
N TYR A 363 -22.30 -48.79 -13.81
CA TYR A 363 -22.52 -47.59 -13.03
C TYR A 363 -21.29 -46.69 -13.07
N THR A 364 -21.49 -45.39 -13.28
CA THR A 364 -20.43 -44.39 -13.19
C THR A 364 -20.82 -43.37 -12.13
N ASP A 365 -20.02 -43.25 -11.06
CA ASP A 365 -20.29 -42.30 -9.98
C ASP A 365 -19.97 -40.85 -10.39
N VAL A 366 -20.29 -39.89 -9.50
CA VAL A 366 -20.09 -38.45 -9.73
C VAL A 366 -18.61 -38.10 -9.90
N ALA A 367 -17.69 -38.86 -9.31
CA ALA A 367 -16.24 -38.70 -9.44
C ALA A 367 -15.68 -39.37 -10.71
N GLY A 368 -16.54 -40.03 -11.48
CA GLY A 368 -16.20 -40.73 -12.73
C GLY A 368 -15.60 -42.10 -12.54
N ASN A 369 -15.71 -42.71 -11.36
CA ASN A 369 -15.31 -44.08 -11.14
C ASN A 369 -16.35 -45.01 -11.78
N GLN A 370 -15.88 -46.01 -12.54
CA GLN A 370 -16.72 -46.93 -13.26
C GLN A 370 -16.74 -48.28 -12.57
N LEU A 371 -17.94 -48.80 -12.33
CA LEU A 371 -18.17 -50.13 -11.84
C LEU A 371 -18.89 -50.93 -12.94
N THR A 372 -18.41 -52.15 -13.18
CA THR A 372 -19.01 -53.07 -14.15
C THR A 372 -19.14 -54.42 -13.49
N LYS A 373 -20.30 -55.03 -13.59
CA LYS A 373 -20.60 -56.38 -13.13
C LYS A 373 -21.38 -57.16 -14.18
N THR A 374 -21.11 -58.43 -14.27
CA THR A 374 -21.83 -59.35 -15.19
C THR A 374 -22.69 -60.31 -14.39
N ALA A 375 -23.87 -60.60 -14.90
CA ALA A 375 -24.75 -61.66 -14.42
C ALA A 375 -25.12 -62.58 -15.57
N VAL A 376 -25.23 -63.85 -15.26
CA VAL A 376 -25.63 -64.86 -16.26
C VAL A 376 -27.05 -65.29 -15.93
N VAL A 377 -27.91 -65.23 -16.93
CA VAL A 377 -29.27 -65.81 -16.90
C VAL A 377 -29.25 -67.12 -17.68
N THR A 378 -29.57 -68.22 -16.98
CA THR A 378 -29.66 -69.56 -17.57
C THR A 378 -31.12 -69.88 -17.80
N VAL A 379 -31.50 -70.06 -19.09
CA VAL A 379 -32.85 -70.52 -19.50
C VAL A 379 -32.76 -71.99 -19.74
N VAL A 380 -33.54 -72.80 -19.00
CA VAL A 380 -33.58 -74.26 -19.09
C VAL A 380 -34.92 -74.74 -19.67
N LEU A 381 -34.91 -75.90 -20.31
CA LEU A 381 -36.15 -76.54 -20.75
C LEU A 381 -36.94 -76.95 -19.48
N PRO A 382 -38.31 -77.06 -19.59
CA PRO A 382 -39.11 -77.71 -18.53
C PRO A 382 -38.62 -79.15 -18.37
N GLU A 383 -38.47 -79.56 -17.09
CA GLU A 383 -38.26 -80.98 -16.83
C GLU A 383 -39.52 -81.74 -17.32
N ASP A 384 -39.34 -82.65 -18.31
CA ASP A 384 -40.40 -83.59 -18.69
C ASP A 384 -40.62 -84.55 -17.52
N ASP A 385 -41.78 -84.45 -16.86
CA ASP A 385 -42.26 -85.44 -15.94
C ASP A 385 -42.60 -86.71 -16.72
N HIS A 386 -41.58 -87.45 -17.17
CA HIS A 386 -41.81 -88.83 -17.58
C HIS A 386 -42.15 -89.65 -16.31
N ILE A 387 -43.43 -89.66 -15.99
CA ILE A 387 -43.99 -90.71 -15.16
C ILE A 387 -43.70 -92.03 -15.82
N ASN A 388 -42.72 -92.74 -15.32
CA ASN A 388 -42.41 -94.09 -15.67
C ASN A 388 -43.56 -94.95 -15.12
N THR A 389 -44.63 -95.13 -15.94
CA THR A 389 -45.58 -96.21 -15.71
C THR A 389 -44.89 -97.53 -16.07
N ALA A 390 -44.34 -98.18 -15.07
CA ALA A 390 -43.90 -99.54 -15.15
C ALA A 390 -45.11 -100.41 -15.55
N ASP A 391 -45.04 -100.95 -16.73
CA ASP A 391 -45.90 -102.08 -17.15
C ASP A 391 -45.25 -103.36 -16.65
N PRO A 392 -45.91 -104.18 -15.76
CA PRO A 392 -45.40 -105.45 -15.31
C PRO A 392 -46.01 -106.52 -16.19
N ASP A 393 -45.36 -106.95 -17.23
CA ASP A 393 -45.44 -108.31 -17.81
C ASP A 393 -44.82 -108.42 -19.21
N ASN A 394 -43.61 -108.87 -19.28
CA ASN A 394 -43.28 -110.00 -20.19
C ASN A 394 -41.85 -110.51 -19.88
N ASN A 395 -41.88 -111.74 -19.47
CA ASN A 395 -40.75 -112.62 -19.32
C ASN A 395 -40.49 -113.28 -20.62
N ASP A 396 -39.31 -113.27 -21.20
CA ASP A 396 -38.65 -114.40 -21.84
C ASP A 396 -37.21 -114.10 -22.28
N HIS A 397 -36.38 -114.75 -21.69
CA HIS A 397 -35.22 -115.59 -21.98
C HIS A 397 -34.24 -115.27 -23.11
N ALA A 398 -33.03 -115.54 -22.72
CA ALA A 398 -31.82 -115.98 -23.40
C ALA A 398 -30.93 -114.83 -23.97
N GLY A 399 -29.75 -114.66 -23.57
CA GLY A 399 -28.71 -115.58 -23.15
C GLY A 399 -27.35 -115.01 -23.65
N ILE A 400 -26.39 -115.16 -22.78
CA ILE A 400 -24.98 -115.36 -23.12
C ILE A 400 -24.22 -114.16 -23.71
N THR A 401 -23.18 -113.62 -23.18
CA THR A 401 -21.88 -113.93 -22.57
C THR A 401 -21.11 -112.68 -22.36
N ASN A 402 -20.50 -112.71 -21.19
CA ASN A 402 -19.33 -111.86 -20.87
C ASN A 402 -18.10 -112.41 -21.62
N PRO A 403 -17.03 -111.70 -21.98
CA PRO A 403 -16.04 -111.38 -20.97
C PRO A 403 -15.33 -110.01 -21.15
N SER A 404 -14.98 -109.45 -19.97
CA SER A 404 -13.63 -109.18 -19.53
C SER A 404 -12.72 -108.30 -20.41
N GLU A 405 -12.38 -107.17 -19.97
CA GLU A 405 -11.01 -106.89 -19.48
C GLU A 405 -10.80 -105.41 -19.18
N THR A 406 -10.42 -105.14 -17.99
CA THR A 406 -9.58 -104.00 -17.65
C THR A 406 -8.18 -104.22 -18.16
N PRO A 407 -7.39 -103.27 -18.47
CA PRO A 407 -6.42 -102.86 -17.49
C PRO A 407 -6.13 -101.31 -17.39
N LYS A 408 -5.82 -100.93 -16.20
CA LYS A 408 -5.01 -99.87 -15.76
C LYS A 408 -3.51 -100.17 -16.12
N PRO A 409 -2.49 -99.30 -15.86
CA PRO A 409 -2.27 -97.82 -15.76
C PRO A 409 -0.99 -97.41 -16.56
N SER A 410 -0.64 -96.16 -16.45
CA SER A 410 0.71 -95.53 -16.33
C SER A 410 0.73 -94.16 -17.01
N GLU A 411 1.36 -93.16 -16.62
CA GLU A 411 2.36 -92.76 -15.63
C GLU A 411 2.43 -91.25 -15.70
N GLN A 412 2.68 -90.71 -14.57
CA GLN A 412 3.18 -89.30 -14.40
C GLN A 412 4.66 -89.21 -14.90
N PRO A 413 5.19 -88.07 -15.23
CA PRO A 413 5.99 -87.35 -14.23
C PRO A 413 5.75 -85.81 -14.20
N ASN A 414 5.68 -85.30 -13.00
CA ASN A 414 6.55 -84.42 -12.30
C ASN A 414 7.24 -83.28 -13.09
N ASP A 415 6.97 -82.03 -12.72
CA ASP A 415 7.85 -81.24 -11.83
C ASP A 415 7.18 -79.91 -11.50
N SER A 416 7.06 -79.64 -10.24
CA SER A 416 7.62 -78.62 -9.33
C SER A 416 7.65 -77.21 -9.90
N ASP A 417 6.89 -76.28 -9.28
CA ASP A 417 7.44 -75.50 -8.19
C ASP A 417 6.32 -74.66 -7.51
N GLY A 418 6.30 -74.82 -6.24
CA GLY A 418 5.48 -74.12 -5.31
C GLY A 418 5.91 -72.68 -5.10
N HIS A 419 4.94 -71.90 -4.73
CA HIS A 419 5.20 -70.87 -3.74
C HIS A 419 3.88 -70.54 -2.99
N THR A 420 3.83 -71.07 -1.79
CA THR A 420 3.01 -70.64 -0.69
C THR A 420 3.51 -69.28 -0.23
N VAL A 421 2.60 -68.34 0.00
CA VAL A 421 2.90 -67.09 0.71
C VAL A 421 2.29 -67.21 2.13
N ASP A 422 3.20 -67.32 3.06
CA ASP A 422 2.93 -67.34 4.49
C ASP A 422 2.97 -65.90 5.06
N TRP A 423 2.03 -65.64 5.97
CA TRP A 423 1.97 -64.44 6.78
C TRP A 423 2.81 -64.66 8.06
N GLY A 424 3.90 -63.89 8.22
CA GLY A 424 4.68 -63.87 9.44
C GLY A 424 5.08 -62.45 9.83
N VAL A 425 4.59 -62.02 10.95
CA VAL A 425 5.04 -60.90 11.75
C VAL A 425 6.36 -61.26 12.41
N ASP A 426 7.42 -60.47 12.40
CA ASP A 426 8.10 -59.97 13.61
C ASP A 426 9.41 -59.21 13.30
N ASP A 427 9.49 -58.08 13.87
CA ASP A 427 10.50 -57.34 14.66
C ASP A 427 12.01 -57.60 14.53
N ARG A 428 12.71 -56.46 14.52
CA ARG A 428 14.04 -56.13 15.07
C ARG A 428 15.26 -55.91 14.13
N ILE A 429 15.56 -54.57 14.09
CA ILE A 429 16.86 -53.93 14.45
C ILE A 429 18.17 -54.57 13.95
N THR A 430 18.94 -53.87 13.16
CA THR A 430 20.23 -53.22 13.44
C THR A 430 20.99 -52.74 12.20
N THR A 431 21.32 -51.45 12.29
CA THR A 431 22.58 -50.74 11.97
C THR A 431 23.46 -51.09 10.76
N LYS A 432 23.83 -49.95 10.11
CA LYS A 432 25.11 -49.57 9.50
C LYS A 432 25.40 -49.97 8.06
N GLN A 433 25.47 -49.00 7.21
CA GLN A 433 26.67 -48.32 6.68
C GLN A 433 26.36 -47.61 5.35
N GLN A 434 26.64 -46.33 5.33
CA GLN A 434 26.98 -45.57 4.15
C GLN A 434 28.38 -45.98 3.66
N PRO A 435 28.85 -45.79 2.41
CA PRO A 435 28.65 -44.60 1.61
C PRO A 435 28.61 -44.86 0.09
N ALA A 436 28.22 -43.89 -0.71
CA ALA A 436 29.00 -43.27 -1.74
C ALA A 436 28.15 -42.45 -2.71
N ALA A 437 28.67 -41.30 -3.00
CA ALA A 437 28.22 -40.25 -3.87
C ALA A 437 28.04 -40.66 -5.35
N ALA A 438 27.01 -40.13 -5.99
CA ALA A 438 27.08 -39.72 -7.40
C ALA A 438 26.05 -38.63 -7.63
N THR A 439 26.45 -37.39 -7.62
CA THR A 439 26.55 -36.39 -8.70
C THR A 439 25.29 -36.18 -9.54
N ARG A 440 24.60 -35.12 -9.21
CA ARG A 440 24.23 -33.94 -10.02
C ARG A 440 23.64 -34.16 -11.42
N ALA A 441 22.38 -33.76 -11.56
CA ALA A 441 21.94 -32.99 -12.72
C ALA A 441 20.89 -31.98 -12.32
N GLN A 442 21.33 -30.75 -12.13
CA GLN A 442 20.47 -29.56 -12.11
C GLN A 442 20.06 -29.28 -13.56
N THR A 443 18.80 -29.35 -13.84
CA THR A 443 18.25 -28.78 -15.08
C THR A 443 17.76 -27.36 -14.77
N LYS A 444 18.65 -26.42 -15.07
CA LYS A 444 18.39 -24.98 -15.08
C LYS A 444 17.55 -24.67 -16.32
N VAL A 445 16.29 -24.35 -16.15
CA VAL A 445 15.48 -23.78 -17.22
C VAL A 445 15.86 -22.32 -17.37
N LYS A 446 16.52 -22.03 -18.48
CA LYS A 446 16.90 -20.72 -18.98
C LYS A 446 15.65 -20.04 -19.56
N MET A 447 15.18 -18.98 -18.94
CA MET A 447 14.22 -18.07 -19.56
C MET A 447 14.93 -17.27 -20.66
N THR A 448 14.44 -17.46 -21.87
CA THR A 448 14.88 -16.74 -23.06
C THR A 448 14.28 -15.34 -23.04
N ALA A 449 15.13 -14.35 -23.21
CA ALA A 449 14.78 -12.95 -23.35
C ALA A 449 14.04 -12.70 -24.68
N GLU A 450 13.10 -11.82 -24.60
CA GLU A 450 12.34 -11.17 -25.67
C GLU A 450 13.27 -10.43 -26.64
N PRO A 451 13.04 -10.47 -27.97
CA PRO A 451 13.88 -9.74 -28.91
C PRO A 451 13.44 -8.27 -29.00
N ALA A 452 14.44 -7.41 -28.87
CA ALA A 452 14.38 -5.95 -29.11
C ALA A 452 13.98 -5.65 -30.57
N LEU A 453 13.06 -4.71 -30.72
CA LEU A 453 12.71 -4.07 -32.00
C LEU A 453 13.82 -3.10 -32.44
N PRO A 454 14.13 -3.00 -33.73
CA PRO A 454 15.20 -2.13 -34.20
C PRO A 454 14.76 -0.66 -34.30
N ALA A 455 15.67 0.21 -33.87
CA ALA A 455 15.63 1.64 -34.12
C ALA A 455 15.73 1.91 -35.63
N ASN A 456 14.81 2.69 -36.18
CA ASN A 456 15.00 3.29 -37.47
C ASN A 456 14.99 4.82 -37.35
N ASN A 457 16.16 5.34 -37.63
CA ASN A 457 16.46 6.75 -37.84
C ASN A 457 16.00 7.11 -39.26
N GLU A 458 15.15 8.11 -39.42
CA GLU A 458 15.33 9.03 -40.55
C GLU A 458 14.51 10.31 -40.35
N ARG A 459 15.26 11.35 -40.50
CA ARG A 459 14.98 12.76 -40.55
C ARG A 459 14.26 13.08 -41.88
N THR A 460 13.15 13.80 -41.86
CA THR A 460 12.91 14.84 -42.86
C THR A 460 11.86 15.84 -42.39
N SER A 461 12.23 17.08 -42.52
CA SER A 461 11.47 18.31 -42.38
C SER A 461 10.36 18.40 -43.43
N ALA A 462 9.16 18.83 -43.04
CA ALA A 462 8.31 19.62 -43.92
C ALA A 462 7.26 20.41 -43.12
N THR A 463 7.30 21.65 -43.36
CA THR A 463 6.50 22.82 -42.99
C THR A 463 5.09 22.78 -43.62
N LYS A 464 4.13 23.52 -42.97
CA LYS A 464 2.82 24.05 -43.47
C LYS A 464 1.62 23.12 -43.17
N ALA A 465 0.47 23.63 -42.73
CA ALA A 465 -0.16 24.94 -42.88
C ALA A 465 -1.26 25.12 -41.82
N VAL A 466 -1.46 26.35 -41.46
CA VAL A 466 -2.60 26.97 -40.75
C VAL A 466 -3.89 26.73 -41.51
N THR A 467 -4.96 26.33 -40.79
CA THR A 467 -6.30 26.71 -41.21
C THR A 467 -7.14 27.02 -39.96
N ARG A 468 -7.45 28.28 -39.88
CA ARG A 468 -8.39 28.95 -39.00
C ARG A 468 -9.77 28.84 -39.66
N VAL A 469 -10.76 28.34 -38.91
CA VAL A 469 -12.16 28.62 -39.26
C VAL A 469 -12.83 29.22 -38.06
N THR A 470 -13.17 30.47 -38.20
CA THR A 470 -14.16 31.24 -37.47
C THR A 470 -15.55 30.87 -38.00
N ASP A 471 -16.54 30.70 -37.13
CA ASP A 471 -17.79 31.50 -37.20
C ASP A 471 -18.69 31.10 -36.05
N THR A 472 -18.98 32.04 -35.21
CA THR A 472 -20.23 32.74 -34.85
C THR A 472 -21.54 31.95 -35.02
N THR A 473 -22.30 31.80 -33.92
CA THR A 473 -23.60 32.46 -33.73
C THR A 473 -24.05 32.31 -32.28
N ALA A 474 -24.38 33.47 -31.75
CA ALA A 474 -25.21 33.69 -30.57
C ALA A 474 -26.64 33.14 -30.78
N ASP A 475 -27.29 32.66 -29.73
CA ASP A 475 -28.61 33.21 -29.36
C ASP A 475 -29.13 32.63 -28.05
N THR A 476 -29.49 33.58 -27.19
CA THR A 476 -30.66 33.74 -26.34
C THR A 476 -30.94 32.75 -25.20
N LEU A 477 -30.84 33.34 -24.01
CA LEU A 477 -31.63 33.06 -22.79
C LEU A 477 -33.13 33.19 -23.05
N PRO A 478 -33.97 32.54 -22.24
CA PRO A 478 -34.86 33.38 -21.41
C PRO A 478 -34.84 32.98 -19.93
N GLN A 479 -34.92 34.06 -19.15
CA GLN A 479 -35.35 34.14 -17.77
C GLN A 479 -36.83 33.81 -17.65
N THR A 480 -37.20 33.39 -16.47
CA THR A 480 -38.36 33.57 -15.59
C THR A 480 -38.66 32.24 -14.93
N GLY A 481 -38.97 32.13 -13.72
CA GLY A 481 -39.36 32.97 -12.62
C GLY A 481 -39.80 32.10 -11.47
N GLU A 482 -39.53 32.60 -10.30
CA GLU A 482 -40.31 32.56 -9.07
C GLU A 482 -40.82 31.25 -8.43
N ARG A 483 -40.39 31.14 -7.14
CA ARG A 483 -41.16 30.75 -5.92
C ARG A 483 -41.70 29.32 -5.86
N ASP A 484 -41.46 28.59 -4.83
CA ASP A 484 -41.79 28.75 -3.41
C ASP A 484 -41.29 27.57 -2.57
N ARG A 485 -40.83 27.89 -1.38
CA ARG A 485 -40.99 27.28 -0.05
C ARG A 485 -41.02 25.78 0.16
N SER A 486 -40.22 25.51 1.12
CA SER A 486 -40.44 24.74 2.38
C SER A 486 -39.66 23.44 2.47
N ALA A 487 -38.74 23.49 3.35
CA ALA A 487 -38.72 22.90 4.69
C ALA A 487 -38.22 21.46 4.79
N GLN A 488 -37.25 21.37 5.63
CA GLN A 488 -37.00 20.48 6.74
C GLN A 488 -35.76 19.58 6.56
N GLN A 489 -34.68 19.98 7.22
CA GLN A 489 -34.15 19.43 8.47
C GLN A 489 -33.62 18.00 8.36
N GLY A 490 -32.35 17.90 8.59
CA GLY A 490 -31.64 16.66 8.89
C GLY A 490 -30.17 16.90 9.15
N ALA A 491 -29.85 17.77 10.11
CA ALA A 491 -28.48 17.87 10.65
C ALA A 491 -28.26 16.72 11.63
N VAL A 492 -27.39 15.80 11.29
CA VAL A 492 -26.83 14.85 12.26
C VAL A 492 -25.49 15.42 12.70
N VAL A 493 -25.53 16.09 13.85
CA VAL A 493 -24.35 16.44 14.65
C VAL A 493 -23.98 15.19 15.45
N LEU A 494 -22.89 14.54 15.12
CA LEU A 494 -22.22 13.60 16.01
C LEU A 494 -21.19 14.36 16.83
N GLY A 495 -21.60 14.72 18.03
CA GLY A 495 -20.75 15.25 19.07
C GLY A 495 -19.79 14.19 19.59
N LEU A 496 -18.52 14.46 19.50
CA LEU A 496 -17.49 13.74 20.26
C LEU A 496 -17.34 14.48 21.60
N THR A 497 -17.97 13.96 22.63
CA THR A 497 -17.73 14.38 24.01
C THR A 497 -16.40 13.83 24.49
N GLY A 498 -15.52 14.78 24.82
CA GLY A 498 -14.27 14.52 25.49
C GLY A 498 -14.46 13.96 26.89
N LEU A 499 -13.66 12.99 27.21
CA LEU A 499 -13.47 12.49 28.58
C LEU A 499 -12.25 13.17 29.18
N LEU A 500 -12.48 14.27 29.91
CA LEU A 500 -11.53 14.85 30.84
C LEU A 500 -11.61 14.05 32.15
N GLY A 501 -10.62 13.21 32.38
CA GLY A 501 -10.41 12.57 33.69
C GLY A 501 -9.66 13.49 34.64
N LEU A 502 -10.39 14.03 35.59
CA LEU A 502 -9.87 14.67 36.80
C LEU A 502 -9.25 13.61 37.70
N MET A 503 -7.99 13.76 38.06
CA MET A 503 -7.40 13.21 39.27
C MET A 503 -6.46 14.32 39.78
N GLY A 504 -6.71 14.99 40.84
CA GLY A 504 -6.88 14.54 42.20
C GLY A 504 -5.73 15.15 43.00
N LEU A 505 -6.01 16.31 43.59
CA LEU A 505 -5.14 17.02 44.55
C LEU A 505 -4.79 16.07 45.71
N GLY A 506 -3.51 15.89 45.95
CA GLY A 506 -2.96 15.33 47.19
C GLY A 506 -1.91 16.25 47.78
N ARG A 507 -2.37 17.24 48.55
CA ARG A 507 -1.54 18.03 49.47
C ARG A 507 -1.06 17.12 50.61
N ARG A 508 0.26 17.03 50.86
CA ARG A 508 0.80 16.77 52.20
C ARG A 508 2.01 17.67 52.45
N ARG A 509 1.76 18.58 53.39
CA ARG A 509 2.79 19.22 54.20
C ARG A 509 3.42 18.15 55.10
N HIS A 510 4.71 18.17 55.29
CA HIS A 510 5.37 18.00 56.59
C HIS A 510 6.66 18.80 56.63
N THR A 511 6.70 19.63 57.54
CA THR A 511 7.55 20.40 58.37
C THR A 511 8.64 19.56 59.07
N HIS A 512 9.78 20.28 59.32
CA HIS A 512 10.81 20.17 60.39
C HIS A 512 11.83 19.02 60.26
N GLU A 513 12.99 19.45 60.39
CA GLU A 513 14.09 19.75 61.36
C GLU A 513 15.29 18.86 61.00
N ASP A 514 16.38 19.36 60.83
CA ASP A 514 17.59 19.95 61.39
C ASP A 514 18.57 20.40 60.29
#